data_e4f4bde9e2f79f4d8e35c9082f3e5756
#
_entry.id   e4f4bde9e2f79f4d8e35c9082f3e5756
#
_cell.length_a   1.000
_cell.length_b   1.000
_cell.length_c   1.000
_cell.angle_alpha   90.00
_cell.angle_beta   90.00
_cell.angle_gamma   90.00
#
_symmetry.space_group_name_H-M   'P 1'
#
loop_
_entity.id
_entity.type
_entity.pdbx_description
1 polymer ?
#
loop_
_entity_poly.entity_id
_entity_poly.type
_entity_poly.pdbx_seq_one_letter_code
_entity_poly.pdbx_strand_id
1 'polypeptide(L)'
;MLLIPAIDLKDGRCVRLRQGRMEDETVFSDDPVEMAGRWVGQGARRLHLVDLNGAFAGEPVNGAAIRAIAARYPELPIQVGGGIRDEATIAAYLAAGVRFCIIGTPAVTEPAFVARACRAFPGHIIVGLDAKDGQVAIRGWAEVTEHRVADLSRRFEGDGVTAIVYTDIGRDGMMTGPNITATRALAAAVAIPIIASGGITNIDDIRALALAVRVSDRPGITGAITGRAIYEGTLDFAAGQRLADELAAT
;
A
#
# COMPACT_ATOMS: atom_id res chain seq x y z
N MET A 1 -10.23 10.88 4.47
CA MET A 1 -9.34 9.90 3.79
C MET A 1 -7.92 10.05 4.32
N LEU A 2 -7.24 8.95 4.66
CA LEU A 2 -5.87 8.99 5.18
C LEU A 2 -4.85 8.98 4.04
N LEU A 3 -3.90 9.94 4.01
CA LEU A 3 -2.73 9.86 3.15
C LEU A 3 -1.65 9.02 3.84
N ILE A 4 -1.02 8.12 3.08
CA ILE A 4 -0.05 7.16 3.59
C ILE A 4 1.23 7.31 2.76
N PRO A 5 2.29 7.94 3.29
CA PRO A 5 3.54 8.06 2.56
C PRO A 5 4.20 6.69 2.45
N ALA A 6 4.72 6.41 1.26
CA ALA A 6 5.37 5.14 0.97
C ALA A 6 6.90 5.26 0.98
N ILE A 7 7.57 4.26 1.54
CA ILE A 7 9.01 4.05 1.48
C ILE A 7 9.24 2.68 0.84
N ASP A 8 9.81 2.68 -0.35
CA ASP A 8 10.24 1.46 -1.02
C ASP A 8 11.69 1.17 -0.64
N LEU A 9 11.93 -0.05 -0.21
CA LEU A 9 13.24 -0.52 0.27
C LEU A 9 13.87 -1.47 -0.74
N LYS A 10 15.05 -1.12 -1.22
CA LYS A 10 15.89 -1.97 -2.07
C LYS A 10 17.34 -1.89 -1.59
N ASP A 11 17.92 -3.04 -1.31
CA ASP A 11 19.31 -3.16 -0.83
C ASP A 11 19.62 -2.26 0.39
N GLY A 12 18.64 -2.16 1.31
CA GLY A 12 18.72 -1.34 2.52
C GLY A 12 18.49 0.15 2.31
N ARG A 13 18.23 0.63 1.09
CA ARG A 13 18.07 2.03 0.74
C ARG A 13 16.62 2.38 0.39
N CYS A 14 16.29 3.66 0.48
CA CYS A 14 15.00 4.21 0.03
C CYS A 14 15.08 4.53 -1.45
N VAL A 15 14.25 3.86 -2.25
CA VAL A 15 14.22 4.03 -3.70
C VAL A 15 12.81 4.32 -4.22
N ARG A 16 12.72 4.72 -5.48
CA ARG A 16 11.49 4.68 -6.27
C ARG A 16 11.77 4.01 -7.60
N LEU A 17 10.92 3.08 -7.95
CA LEU A 17 10.94 2.42 -9.25
C LEU A 17 10.00 3.14 -10.22
N ARG A 18 10.26 3.00 -11.51
CA ARG A 18 9.36 3.40 -12.58
C ARG A 18 8.61 2.16 -13.07
N GLN A 19 7.30 2.13 -12.87
CA GLN A 19 6.45 0.97 -13.21
C GLN A 19 7.00 -0.38 -12.66
N GLY A 20 7.53 -0.37 -11.44
CA GLY A 20 8.06 -1.57 -10.78
C GLY A 20 9.35 -2.15 -11.36
N ARG A 21 10.03 -1.47 -12.30
CA ARG A 21 11.25 -1.97 -12.92
C ARG A 21 12.43 -1.82 -11.98
N MET A 22 13.04 -2.93 -11.58
CA MET A 22 14.16 -2.95 -10.63
C MET A 22 15.42 -2.25 -11.14
N GLU A 23 15.60 -2.22 -12.47
CA GLU A 23 16.72 -1.54 -13.14
C GLU A 23 16.50 -0.03 -13.34
N ASP A 24 15.27 0.46 -13.19
CA ASP A 24 14.90 1.88 -13.34
C ASP A 24 14.57 2.48 -11.97
N GLU A 25 15.59 2.49 -11.09
CA GLU A 25 15.48 3.03 -9.75
C GLU A 25 16.04 4.44 -9.63
N THR A 26 15.42 5.23 -8.76
CA THR A 26 15.98 6.48 -8.24
C THR A 26 16.18 6.33 -6.74
N VAL A 27 17.41 6.49 -6.25
CA VAL A 27 17.72 6.48 -4.81
C VAL A 27 17.44 7.86 -4.21
N PHE A 28 16.66 7.89 -3.13
CA PHE A 28 16.30 9.12 -2.43
C PHE A 28 16.95 9.25 -1.05
N SER A 29 17.34 8.13 -0.43
CA SER A 29 18.10 8.13 0.83
C SER A 29 18.77 6.78 1.06
N ASP A 30 19.94 6.81 1.67
CA ASP A 30 20.62 5.61 2.19
C ASP A 30 20.17 5.26 3.62
N ASP A 31 19.40 6.14 4.28
CA ASP A 31 18.89 5.93 5.64
C ASP A 31 17.34 5.86 5.65
N PRO A 32 16.76 4.66 5.72
CA PRO A 32 15.31 4.47 5.81
C PRO A 32 14.68 5.03 7.09
N VAL A 33 15.43 5.09 8.20
CA VAL A 33 14.90 5.61 9.48
C VAL A 33 14.80 7.13 9.42
N GLU A 34 15.78 7.81 8.84
CA GLU A 34 15.73 9.25 8.58
C GLU A 34 14.59 9.60 7.62
N MET A 35 14.42 8.82 6.54
CA MET A 35 13.31 9.02 5.60
C MET A 35 11.95 8.87 6.29
N ALA A 36 11.78 7.87 7.15
CA ALA A 36 10.56 7.72 7.95
C ALA A 36 10.36 8.96 8.86
N GLY A 37 11.42 9.46 9.48
CA GLY A 37 11.41 10.69 10.28
C GLY A 37 10.94 11.91 9.52
N ARG A 38 11.34 12.05 8.25
CA ARG A 38 10.87 13.12 7.37
C ARG A 38 9.34 13.12 7.22
N TRP A 39 8.74 11.96 7.00
CA TRP A 39 7.28 11.86 6.85
C TRP A 39 6.54 12.02 8.18
N VAL A 40 7.09 11.46 9.28
CA VAL A 40 6.56 11.69 10.63
C VAL A 40 6.54 13.18 10.97
N GLY A 41 7.64 13.90 10.69
CA GLY A 41 7.74 15.34 10.89
C GLY A 41 6.73 16.17 10.07
N GLN A 42 6.24 15.62 8.95
CA GLN A 42 5.18 16.22 8.13
C GLN A 42 3.76 15.77 8.54
N GLY A 43 3.63 15.01 9.64
CA GLY A 43 2.34 14.62 10.18
C GLY A 43 1.78 13.30 9.63
N ALA A 44 2.64 12.39 9.14
CA ALA A 44 2.19 11.05 8.75
C ALA A 44 1.57 10.32 9.93
N ARG A 45 0.38 9.76 9.73
CA ARG A 45 -0.37 8.98 10.71
C ARG A 45 -0.31 7.46 10.44
N ARG A 46 0.35 7.06 9.37
CA ARG A 46 0.67 5.69 8.97
C ARG A 46 1.80 5.74 7.97
N LEU A 47 2.66 4.70 7.93
CA LEU A 47 3.66 4.49 6.88
C LEU A 47 3.33 3.24 6.08
N HIS A 48 3.60 3.29 4.78
CA HIS A 48 3.59 2.13 3.88
C HIS A 48 5.03 1.79 3.51
N LEU A 49 5.48 0.59 3.89
CA LEU A 49 6.81 0.09 3.57
C LEU A 49 6.70 -1.05 2.56
N VAL A 50 7.56 -1.04 1.55
CA VAL A 50 7.65 -2.11 0.56
C VAL A 50 9.06 -2.69 0.56
N ASP A 51 9.18 -3.98 0.87
CA ASP A 51 10.40 -4.74 0.66
C ASP A 51 10.44 -5.20 -0.81
N LEU A 52 11.06 -4.38 -1.67
CA LEU A 52 11.14 -4.67 -3.11
C LEU A 52 11.94 -5.95 -3.39
N ASN A 53 13.10 -6.12 -2.74
CA ASN A 53 13.87 -7.35 -2.88
C ASN A 53 13.04 -8.56 -2.44
N GLY A 54 12.33 -8.44 -1.32
CA GLY A 54 11.48 -9.49 -0.78
C GLY A 54 10.30 -9.84 -1.69
N ALA A 55 9.72 -8.85 -2.39
CA ALA A 55 8.64 -9.11 -3.34
C ALA A 55 9.06 -10.05 -4.47
N PHE A 56 10.31 -9.94 -4.93
CA PHE A 56 10.91 -10.81 -5.96
C PHE A 56 11.45 -12.12 -5.37
N ALA A 57 12.18 -12.07 -4.25
CA ALA A 57 12.76 -13.25 -3.61
C ALA A 57 11.69 -14.18 -3.02
N GLY A 58 10.56 -13.61 -2.58
CA GLY A 58 9.49 -14.35 -1.94
C GLY A 58 9.69 -14.58 -0.44
N GLU A 59 10.64 -13.90 0.15
CA GLU A 59 10.96 -13.87 1.57
C GLU A 59 11.47 -12.47 1.96
N PRO A 60 11.40 -12.06 3.24
CA PRO A 60 11.89 -10.76 3.66
C PRO A 60 13.40 -10.59 3.44
N VAL A 61 13.79 -9.51 2.77
CA VAL A 61 15.21 -9.15 2.55
C VAL A 61 15.58 -7.90 3.32
N ASN A 62 14.73 -6.84 3.30
CA ASN A 62 14.98 -5.58 3.99
C ASN A 62 14.41 -5.56 5.42
N GLY A 63 14.19 -6.71 6.04
CA GLY A 63 13.60 -6.82 7.37
C GLY A 63 14.35 -6.06 8.48
N ALA A 64 15.67 -5.87 8.36
CA ALA A 64 16.44 -5.08 9.31
C ALA A 64 16.03 -3.59 9.30
N ALA A 65 15.91 -2.98 8.11
CA ALA A 65 15.47 -1.60 7.96
C ALA A 65 14.03 -1.40 8.46
N ILE A 66 13.13 -2.34 8.14
CA ILE A 66 11.74 -2.31 8.60
C ILE A 66 11.66 -2.35 10.12
N ARG A 67 12.41 -3.25 10.78
CA ARG A 67 12.48 -3.32 12.25
C ARG A 67 13.05 -2.06 12.87
N ALA A 68 14.07 -1.46 12.27
CA ALA A 68 14.67 -0.22 12.75
C ALA A 68 13.68 0.95 12.71
N ILE A 69 12.89 1.07 11.62
CA ILE A 69 11.82 2.06 11.52
C ILE A 69 10.75 1.82 12.59
N ALA A 70 10.26 0.57 12.76
CA ALA A 70 9.25 0.24 13.75
C ALA A 70 9.71 0.52 15.18
N ALA A 71 10.96 0.16 15.52
CA ALA A 71 11.53 0.43 16.83
C ALA A 71 11.70 1.94 17.10
N ARG A 72 12.01 2.74 16.07
CA ARG A 72 12.20 4.19 16.21
C ARG A 72 10.88 4.95 16.37
N TYR A 73 9.79 4.43 15.78
CA TYR A 73 8.47 5.06 15.77
C TYR A 73 7.37 4.09 16.23
N PRO A 74 7.41 3.63 17.51
CA PRO A 74 6.54 2.56 18.00
C PRO A 74 5.04 2.91 18.00
N GLU A 75 4.71 4.20 18.10
CA GLU A 75 3.33 4.68 18.09
C GLU A 75 2.75 4.88 16.68
N LEU A 76 3.60 4.83 15.65
CA LEU A 76 3.16 5.04 14.28
C LEU A 76 2.75 3.72 13.63
N PRO A 77 1.49 3.54 13.22
CA PRO A 77 1.08 2.35 12.50
C PRO A 77 1.88 2.18 11.20
N ILE A 78 2.54 1.06 11.06
CA ILE A 78 3.29 0.68 9.85
C ILE A 78 2.54 -0.44 9.16
N GLN A 79 2.33 -0.32 7.85
CA GLN A 79 1.92 -1.40 6.98
C GLN A 79 3.07 -1.81 6.07
N VAL A 80 3.37 -3.11 5.96
CA VAL A 80 4.49 -3.63 5.18
C VAL A 80 4.03 -4.67 4.17
N GLY A 81 4.55 -4.57 2.95
CA GLY A 81 4.40 -5.56 1.89
C GLY A 81 5.76 -5.98 1.31
N GLY A 82 5.76 -7.09 0.56
CA GLY A 82 6.95 -7.68 -0.03
C GLY A 82 7.49 -8.88 0.76
N GLY A 83 7.56 -10.04 0.11
CA GLY A 83 8.12 -11.26 0.68
C GLY A 83 7.28 -12.01 1.72
N ILE A 84 6.06 -11.58 2.03
CA ILE A 84 5.20 -12.22 3.04
C ILE A 84 4.46 -13.40 2.40
N ARG A 85 4.84 -14.63 2.77
CA ARG A 85 4.27 -15.87 2.21
C ARG A 85 3.86 -16.90 3.25
N ASP A 86 4.12 -16.66 4.54
CA ASP A 86 3.77 -17.56 5.63
C ASP A 86 3.41 -16.81 6.91
N GLU A 87 2.82 -17.55 7.85
CA GLU A 87 2.38 -17.00 9.15
C GLU A 87 3.57 -16.65 10.06
N ALA A 88 4.71 -17.33 9.90
CA ALA A 88 5.91 -17.04 10.70
C ALA A 88 6.49 -15.66 10.37
N THR A 89 6.51 -15.30 9.09
CA THR A 89 6.89 -13.95 8.63
C THR A 89 5.94 -12.88 9.18
N ILE A 90 4.64 -13.13 9.15
CA ILE A 90 3.64 -12.20 9.72
C ILE A 90 3.90 -12.03 11.22
N ALA A 91 4.03 -13.14 11.97
CA ALA A 91 4.31 -13.11 13.41
C ALA A 91 5.59 -12.32 13.74
N ALA A 92 6.66 -12.52 12.96
CA ALA A 92 7.93 -11.81 13.13
C ALA A 92 7.80 -10.29 12.89
N TYR A 93 7.05 -9.86 11.88
CA TYR A 93 6.80 -8.43 11.65
C TYR A 93 5.93 -7.81 12.75
N LEU A 94 4.87 -8.49 13.18
CA LEU A 94 4.01 -7.99 14.26
C LEU A 94 4.79 -7.89 15.58
N ALA A 95 5.62 -8.90 15.91
CA ALA A 95 6.50 -8.87 17.09
C ALA A 95 7.54 -7.71 17.03
N ALA A 96 7.91 -7.29 15.83
CA ALA A 96 8.81 -6.15 15.62
C ALA A 96 8.12 -4.77 15.67
N GLY A 97 6.78 -4.73 15.88
CA GLY A 97 6.01 -3.49 16.00
C GLY A 97 5.33 -3.04 14.69
N VAL A 98 5.41 -3.82 13.61
CA VAL A 98 4.60 -3.57 12.42
C VAL A 98 3.12 -3.77 12.77
N ARG A 99 2.25 -2.89 12.32
CA ARG A 99 0.82 -2.96 12.62
C ARG A 99 0.03 -3.80 11.61
N PHE A 100 0.39 -3.75 10.33
CA PHE A 100 -0.32 -4.46 9.28
C PHE A 100 0.65 -5.15 8.33
N CYS A 101 0.35 -6.39 7.98
CA CYS A 101 1.05 -7.17 6.96
C CYS A 101 0.21 -7.22 5.68
N ILE A 102 0.82 -6.89 4.55
CA ILE A 102 0.15 -6.86 3.24
C ILE A 102 0.51 -8.14 2.49
N ILE A 103 -0.49 -8.98 2.25
CA ILE A 103 -0.37 -10.22 1.47
C ILE A 103 -0.68 -9.90 0.01
N GLY A 104 0.32 -10.02 -0.86
CA GLY A 104 0.20 -9.80 -2.31
C GLY A 104 0.02 -11.12 -3.07
N THR A 105 1.09 -11.63 -3.71
CA THR A 105 1.05 -12.85 -4.54
C THR A 105 0.30 -14.03 -3.92
N PRO A 106 0.48 -14.39 -2.63
CA PRO A 106 -0.27 -15.50 -2.03
C PRO A 106 -1.78 -15.28 -1.98
N ALA A 107 -2.26 -14.04 -1.94
CA ALA A 107 -3.68 -13.76 -2.01
C ALA A 107 -4.31 -14.24 -3.34
N VAL A 108 -3.51 -14.32 -4.40
CA VAL A 108 -3.92 -14.80 -5.73
C VAL A 108 -3.68 -16.30 -5.87
N THR A 109 -2.48 -16.78 -5.53
CA THR A 109 -2.05 -18.16 -5.77
C THR A 109 -2.57 -19.14 -4.72
N GLU A 110 -2.82 -18.67 -3.49
CA GLU A 110 -3.30 -19.46 -2.36
C GLU A 110 -4.30 -18.66 -1.50
N PRO A 111 -5.49 -18.34 -1.99
CA PRO A 111 -6.46 -17.49 -1.26
C PRO A 111 -6.80 -18.00 0.15
N ALA A 112 -6.77 -19.33 0.36
CA ALA A 112 -6.98 -19.94 1.68
C ALA A 112 -5.94 -19.49 2.74
N PHE A 113 -4.74 -19.08 2.32
CA PHE A 113 -3.74 -18.51 3.22
C PHE A 113 -4.22 -17.19 3.85
N VAL A 114 -4.91 -16.33 3.10
CA VAL A 114 -5.46 -15.07 3.62
C VAL A 114 -6.44 -15.35 4.77
N ALA A 115 -7.37 -16.27 4.58
CA ALA A 115 -8.34 -16.64 5.62
C ALA A 115 -7.66 -17.23 6.86
N ARG A 116 -6.60 -18.06 6.71
CA ARG A 116 -5.81 -18.57 7.85
C ARG A 116 -5.08 -17.43 8.56
N ALA A 117 -4.41 -16.55 7.82
CA ALA A 117 -3.69 -15.42 8.37
C ALA A 117 -4.62 -14.45 9.14
N CYS A 118 -5.81 -14.16 8.60
CA CYS A 118 -6.80 -13.32 9.29
C CYS A 118 -7.29 -13.94 10.60
N ARG A 119 -7.46 -15.26 10.65
CA ARG A 119 -7.83 -15.96 11.90
C ARG A 119 -6.69 -15.99 12.93
N ALA A 120 -5.45 -16.18 12.47
CA ALA A 120 -4.28 -16.19 13.34
C ALA A 120 -3.90 -14.79 13.85
N PHE A 121 -4.11 -13.78 13.04
CA PHE A 121 -3.71 -12.38 13.30
C PHE A 121 -4.87 -11.41 13.02
N PRO A 122 -5.96 -11.45 13.79
CA PRO A 122 -7.16 -10.65 13.54
C PRO A 122 -6.87 -9.15 13.61
N GLY A 123 -7.32 -8.42 12.59
CA GLY A 123 -7.14 -6.96 12.51
C GLY A 123 -5.74 -6.50 12.04
N HIS A 124 -4.89 -7.43 11.55
CA HIS A 124 -3.53 -7.11 11.10
C HIS A 124 -3.27 -7.40 9.62
N ILE A 125 -4.23 -7.99 8.91
CA ILE A 125 -4.02 -8.43 7.53
C ILE A 125 -4.67 -7.46 6.54
N ILE A 126 -3.86 -7.02 5.59
CA ILE A 126 -4.27 -6.26 4.41
C ILE A 126 -3.98 -7.14 3.18
N VAL A 127 -4.81 -7.08 2.16
CA VAL A 127 -4.55 -7.71 0.86
C VAL A 127 -4.04 -6.66 -0.11
N GLY A 128 -2.94 -6.94 -0.81
CA GLY A 128 -2.42 -6.12 -1.91
C GLY A 128 -2.83 -6.70 -3.26
N LEU A 129 -3.56 -5.92 -4.05
CA LEU A 129 -3.96 -6.28 -5.41
C LEU A 129 -3.45 -5.22 -6.39
N ASP A 130 -2.36 -5.57 -7.04
CA ASP A 130 -1.78 -4.76 -8.10
C ASP A 130 -2.41 -5.17 -9.43
N ALA A 131 -2.85 -4.22 -10.24
CA ALA A 131 -3.60 -4.54 -11.44
C ALA A 131 -3.19 -3.72 -12.66
N LYS A 132 -3.29 -4.37 -13.82
CA LYS A 132 -3.21 -3.75 -15.13
C LYS A 132 -4.52 -4.01 -15.87
N ASP A 133 -5.17 -2.94 -16.33
CA ASP A 133 -6.43 -3.03 -17.08
C ASP A 133 -7.52 -3.86 -16.38
N GLY A 134 -7.53 -3.81 -15.02
CA GLY A 134 -8.49 -4.52 -14.18
C GLY A 134 -8.16 -6.00 -13.92
N GLN A 135 -7.04 -6.51 -14.43
CA GLN A 135 -6.53 -7.86 -14.18
C GLN A 135 -5.39 -7.81 -13.16
N VAL A 136 -5.40 -8.75 -12.22
CA VAL A 136 -4.40 -8.79 -11.13
C VAL A 136 -3.04 -9.24 -11.64
N ALA A 137 -1.99 -8.52 -11.26
CA ALA A 137 -0.60 -8.87 -11.50
C ALA A 137 0.05 -9.44 -10.21
N ILE A 138 1.00 -10.36 -10.39
CA ILE A 138 1.71 -11.06 -9.32
C ILE A 138 3.22 -11.05 -9.57
N ARG A 139 4.02 -11.52 -8.59
CA ARG A 139 5.48 -11.70 -8.68
C ARG A 139 6.21 -10.40 -9.04
N GLY A 140 5.93 -9.31 -8.31
CA GLY A 140 6.52 -8.01 -8.62
C GLY A 140 6.10 -7.47 -10.00
N TRP A 141 4.85 -7.77 -10.41
CA TRP A 141 4.20 -7.35 -11.67
C TRP A 141 4.73 -8.05 -12.94
N ALA A 142 5.55 -9.10 -12.77
CA ALA A 142 6.12 -9.85 -13.89
C ALA A 142 5.06 -10.68 -14.66
N GLU A 143 3.93 -10.97 -14.02
CA GLU A 143 2.88 -11.82 -14.57
C GLU A 143 1.51 -11.19 -14.33
N VAL A 144 0.74 -10.97 -15.41
CA VAL A 144 -0.67 -10.55 -15.34
C VAL A 144 -1.54 -11.81 -15.43
N THR A 145 -2.41 -11.98 -14.45
CA THR A 145 -3.30 -13.16 -14.37
C THR A 145 -4.63 -12.89 -15.09
N GLU A 146 -5.45 -13.93 -15.24
CA GLU A 146 -6.83 -13.81 -15.75
C GLU A 146 -7.83 -13.33 -14.69
N HIS A 147 -7.40 -13.20 -13.41
CA HIS A 147 -8.27 -12.82 -12.32
C HIS A 147 -8.63 -11.33 -12.38
N ARG A 148 -9.92 -11.02 -12.39
CA ARG A 148 -10.38 -9.65 -12.22
C ARG A 148 -10.27 -9.22 -10.76
N VAL A 149 -9.81 -7.99 -10.54
CA VAL A 149 -9.63 -7.43 -9.19
C VAL A 149 -10.91 -7.53 -8.36
N ALA A 150 -12.06 -7.13 -8.92
CA ALA A 150 -13.33 -7.15 -8.19
C ALA A 150 -13.76 -8.57 -7.79
N ASP A 151 -13.55 -9.56 -8.67
CA ASP A 151 -13.97 -10.94 -8.39
C ASP A 151 -13.08 -11.57 -7.32
N LEU A 152 -11.78 -11.30 -7.38
CA LEU A 152 -10.83 -11.77 -6.35
C LEU A 152 -11.09 -11.07 -5.01
N SER A 153 -11.35 -9.76 -5.02
CA SER A 153 -11.63 -8.99 -3.80
C SER A 153 -12.84 -9.51 -3.04
N ARG A 154 -13.90 -9.92 -3.75
CA ARG A 154 -15.12 -10.50 -3.13
C ARG A 154 -14.85 -11.80 -2.38
N ARG A 155 -13.84 -12.57 -2.78
CA ARG A 155 -13.47 -13.83 -2.08
C ARG A 155 -12.97 -13.59 -0.66
N PHE A 156 -12.47 -12.40 -0.36
CA PHE A 156 -11.97 -12.04 0.96
C PHE A 156 -13.05 -11.43 1.86
N GLU A 157 -14.27 -11.23 1.35
CA GLU A 157 -15.38 -10.76 2.19
C GLU A 157 -15.72 -11.83 3.24
N GLY A 158 -15.74 -11.42 4.50
CA GLY A 158 -15.97 -12.32 5.63
C GLY A 158 -14.72 -13.00 6.21
N ASP A 159 -13.56 -12.91 5.55
CA ASP A 159 -12.29 -13.49 6.07
C ASP A 159 -11.66 -12.66 7.20
N GLY A 160 -12.05 -11.39 7.35
CA GLY A 160 -11.48 -10.48 8.34
C GLY A 160 -10.34 -9.62 7.81
N VAL A 161 -10.23 -9.48 6.47
CA VAL A 161 -9.27 -8.56 5.83
C VAL A 161 -9.58 -7.12 6.24
N THR A 162 -8.56 -6.40 6.72
CA THR A 162 -8.71 -5.04 7.26
C THR A 162 -8.90 -4.00 6.15
N ALA A 163 -8.22 -4.17 5.02
CA ALA A 163 -8.32 -3.32 3.84
C ALA A 163 -7.75 -4.03 2.61
N ILE A 164 -8.07 -3.51 1.43
CA ILE A 164 -7.39 -3.87 0.19
C ILE A 164 -6.59 -2.66 -0.30
N VAL A 165 -5.28 -2.81 -0.49
CA VAL A 165 -4.47 -1.87 -1.26
C VAL A 165 -4.66 -2.22 -2.73
N TYR A 166 -5.24 -1.30 -3.48
CA TYR A 166 -5.43 -1.43 -4.92
C TYR A 166 -4.44 -0.53 -5.65
N THR A 167 -3.48 -1.12 -6.38
CA THR A 167 -2.49 -0.40 -7.18
C THR A 167 -2.81 -0.52 -8.67
N ASP A 168 -3.00 0.61 -9.35
CA ASP A 168 -2.97 0.64 -10.82
C ASP A 168 -1.52 0.72 -11.29
N ILE A 169 -0.95 -0.43 -11.72
CA ILE A 169 0.46 -0.53 -12.11
C ILE A 169 0.80 0.23 -13.40
N GLY A 170 -0.20 0.49 -14.24
CA GLY A 170 0.00 1.32 -15.44
C GLY A 170 0.24 2.79 -15.11
N ARG A 171 -0.17 3.23 -13.92
CA ARG A 171 -0.03 4.61 -13.44
C ARG A 171 1.05 4.76 -12.37
N ASP A 172 1.46 3.64 -11.73
CA ASP A 172 2.43 3.71 -10.64
C ASP A 172 3.78 4.28 -11.09
N GLY A 173 4.27 5.27 -10.35
CA GLY A 173 5.50 6.00 -10.68
C GLY A 173 5.43 6.92 -11.90
N MET A 174 4.30 6.99 -12.62
CA MET A 174 4.16 7.75 -13.88
C MET A 174 3.70 9.19 -13.67
N MET A 175 3.17 9.54 -12.49
CA MET A 175 2.66 10.88 -12.18
C MET A 175 1.62 11.37 -13.21
N THR A 176 0.64 10.52 -13.51
CA THR A 176 -0.43 10.79 -14.51
C THR A 176 -1.83 10.86 -13.88
N GLY A 177 -1.88 11.01 -12.57
CA GLY A 177 -3.10 10.95 -11.77
C GLY A 177 -3.54 9.51 -11.44
N PRO A 178 -4.21 9.29 -10.30
CA PRO A 178 -4.72 7.98 -9.88
C PRO A 178 -5.89 7.52 -10.76
N ASN A 179 -6.15 6.21 -10.80
CA ASN A 179 -7.31 5.67 -11.49
C ASN A 179 -8.56 5.73 -10.59
N ILE A 180 -9.13 6.92 -10.47
CA ILE A 180 -10.28 7.19 -9.60
C ILE A 180 -11.49 6.32 -10.00
N THR A 181 -11.76 6.18 -11.30
CA THR A 181 -12.89 5.41 -11.81
C THR A 181 -12.79 3.94 -11.41
N ALA A 182 -11.63 3.30 -11.64
CA ALA A 182 -11.44 1.90 -11.28
C ALA A 182 -11.41 1.69 -9.77
N THR A 183 -10.77 2.59 -9.02
CA THR A 183 -10.72 2.52 -7.55
C THR A 183 -12.12 2.66 -6.94
N ARG A 184 -12.93 3.60 -7.43
CA ARG A 184 -14.32 3.79 -7.00
C ARG A 184 -15.20 2.60 -7.35
N ALA A 185 -15.05 2.05 -8.57
CA ALA A 185 -15.78 0.86 -8.99
C ALA A 185 -15.46 -0.35 -8.08
N LEU A 186 -14.20 -0.54 -7.72
CA LEU A 186 -13.80 -1.58 -6.77
C LEU A 186 -14.40 -1.32 -5.38
N ALA A 187 -14.31 -0.10 -4.87
CA ALA A 187 -14.88 0.28 -3.57
C ALA A 187 -16.41 0.08 -3.51
N ALA A 188 -17.11 0.22 -4.64
CA ALA A 188 -18.54 -0.08 -4.75
C ALA A 188 -18.83 -1.59 -4.81
N ALA A 189 -17.88 -2.38 -5.30
CA ALA A 189 -18.07 -3.81 -5.51
C ALA A 189 -17.90 -4.67 -4.26
N VAL A 190 -17.21 -4.15 -3.20
CA VAL A 190 -16.85 -4.92 -2.00
C VAL A 190 -17.15 -4.17 -0.70
N ALA A 191 -17.35 -4.92 0.40
CA ALA A 191 -17.54 -4.39 1.74
C ALA A 191 -16.22 -4.23 2.52
N ILE A 192 -15.08 -4.35 1.85
CA ILE A 192 -13.75 -4.18 2.45
C ILE A 192 -13.26 -2.76 2.14
N PRO A 193 -12.68 -2.02 3.11
CA PRO A 193 -12.08 -0.70 2.87
C PRO A 193 -11.01 -0.74 1.78
N ILE A 194 -11.00 0.24 0.87
CA ILE A 194 -10.02 0.35 -0.20
C ILE A 194 -8.98 1.44 0.12
N ILE A 195 -7.72 1.12 -0.10
CA ILE A 195 -6.60 2.06 -0.10
C ILE A 195 -6.12 2.21 -1.54
N ALA A 196 -6.27 3.41 -2.11
CA ALA A 196 -5.84 3.72 -3.47
C ALA A 196 -4.31 3.78 -3.54
N SER A 197 -3.74 3.27 -4.62
CA SER A 197 -2.29 3.32 -4.89
C SER A 197 -2.00 3.48 -6.38
N GLY A 198 -0.91 4.17 -6.68
CA GLY A 198 -0.42 4.42 -8.04
C GLY A 198 -0.95 5.72 -8.67
N GLY A 199 -0.03 6.50 -9.27
CA GLY A 199 -0.31 7.63 -10.13
C GLY A 199 -0.51 9.00 -9.46
N ILE A 200 -0.69 9.10 -8.15
CA ILE A 200 -0.89 10.40 -7.47
C ILE A 200 0.25 11.35 -7.79
N THR A 201 -0.10 12.57 -8.21
CA THR A 201 0.83 13.57 -8.75
C THR A 201 0.84 14.85 -7.93
N ASN A 202 -0.33 15.35 -7.54
CA ASN A 202 -0.48 16.67 -6.94
C ASN A 202 -1.72 16.74 -6.02
N ILE A 203 -1.98 17.93 -5.49
CA ILE A 203 -3.07 18.17 -4.54
C ILE A 203 -4.46 18.01 -5.15
N ASP A 204 -4.62 18.22 -6.47
CA ASP A 204 -5.91 18.07 -7.15
C ASP A 204 -6.30 16.59 -7.23
N ASP A 205 -5.33 15.68 -7.35
CA ASP A 205 -5.56 14.24 -7.27
C ASP A 205 -6.08 13.83 -5.89
N ILE A 206 -5.53 14.44 -4.82
CA ILE A 206 -6.01 14.21 -3.45
C ILE A 206 -7.45 14.70 -3.31
N ARG A 207 -7.77 15.89 -3.83
CA ARG A 207 -9.12 16.43 -3.85
C ARG A 207 -10.08 15.48 -4.57
N ALA A 208 -9.71 15.04 -5.75
CA ALA A 208 -10.54 14.15 -6.57
C ALA A 208 -10.79 12.79 -5.90
N LEU A 209 -9.76 12.19 -5.29
CA LEU A 209 -9.91 10.96 -4.51
C LEU A 209 -10.78 11.18 -3.27
N ALA A 210 -10.57 12.26 -2.52
CA ALA A 210 -11.33 12.56 -1.31
C ALA A 210 -12.83 12.79 -1.59
N LEU A 211 -13.15 13.38 -2.73
CA LEU A 211 -14.55 13.53 -3.20
C LEU A 211 -15.15 12.20 -3.68
N ALA A 212 -14.32 11.25 -4.11
CA ALA A 212 -14.75 9.92 -4.55
C ALA A 212 -14.91 8.89 -3.42
N VAL A 213 -14.56 9.25 -2.17
CA VAL A 213 -14.50 8.37 -1.00
C VAL A 213 -15.83 7.67 -0.71
N ARG A 214 -16.95 8.40 -0.80
CA ARG A 214 -18.26 7.87 -0.40
C ARG A 214 -18.85 6.99 -1.51
N VAL A 215 -19.14 5.74 -1.17
CA VAL A 215 -19.82 4.79 -2.04
C VAL A 215 -20.97 4.18 -1.25
N SER A 216 -22.14 4.83 -1.24
CA SER A 216 -23.36 4.36 -0.55
C SER A 216 -23.09 3.83 0.87
N ASP A 217 -23.56 2.61 1.18
CA ASP A 217 -23.42 1.95 2.48
C ASP A 217 -22.12 1.13 2.60
N ARG A 218 -21.13 1.37 1.73
CA ARG A 218 -19.84 0.68 1.73
C ARG A 218 -18.77 1.49 2.46
N PRO A 219 -17.70 0.87 2.98
CA PRO A 219 -16.58 1.60 3.59
C PRO A 219 -15.90 2.58 2.64
N GLY A 220 -15.94 2.28 1.33
CA GLY A 220 -15.40 3.15 0.29
C GLY A 220 -13.87 3.19 0.26
N ILE A 221 -13.33 4.33 -0.21
CA ILE A 221 -11.88 4.58 -0.27
C ILE A 221 -11.47 5.23 1.06
N THR A 222 -10.74 4.51 1.91
CA THR A 222 -10.37 4.97 3.26
C THR A 222 -8.98 5.59 3.33
N GLY A 223 -8.11 5.29 2.35
CA GLY A 223 -6.76 5.80 2.30
C GLY A 223 -6.22 5.93 0.88
N ALA A 224 -5.11 6.64 0.76
CA ALA A 224 -4.36 6.80 -0.49
C ALA A 224 -2.86 6.76 -0.20
N ILE A 225 -2.14 5.85 -0.88
CA ILE A 225 -0.69 5.74 -0.79
C ILE A 225 -0.06 6.78 -1.71
N THR A 226 0.79 7.62 -1.12
CA THR A 226 1.53 8.67 -1.84
C THR A 226 2.99 8.27 -1.96
N GLY A 227 3.45 8.18 -3.19
CA GLY A 227 4.82 7.79 -3.51
C GLY A 227 5.61 8.95 -4.13
N ARG A 228 5.97 8.80 -5.39
CA ARG A 228 6.89 9.67 -6.12
C ARG A 228 6.60 11.17 -5.96
N ALA A 229 5.34 11.58 -5.97
CA ALA A 229 4.92 12.98 -5.87
C ALA A 229 5.44 13.71 -4.61
N ILE A 230 5.49 13.04 -3.47
CA ILE A 230 5.98 13.63 -2.22
C ILE A 230 7.51 13.69 -2.16
N TYR A 231 8.21 12.84 -2.92
CA TYR A 231 9.68 12.86 -3.03
C TYR A 231 10.14 13.92 -4.02
N GLU A 232 9.45 14.09 -5.13
CA GLU A 232 9.74 15.11 -6.15
C GLU A 232 9.18 16.49 -5.78
N GLY A 233 8.36 16.59 -4.70
CA GLY A 233 7.82 17.86 -4.20
C GLY A 233 6.64 18.41 -5.01
N THR A 234 6.04 17.64 -5.91
CA THR A 234 4.83 18.03 -6.65
C THR A 234 3.58 17.96 -5.77
N LEU A 235 3.64 17.19 -4.68
CA LEU A 235 2.64 17.12 -3.62
C LEU A 235 3.29 17.43 -2.27
N ASP A 236 2.87 18.53 -1.62
CA ASP A 236 3.14 18.76 -0.20
C ASP A 236 2.27 17.79 0.61
N PHE A 237 2.91 16.86 1.33
CA PHE A 237 2.23 15.81 2.07
C PHE A 237 1.31 16.37 3.16
N ALA A 238 1.80 17.36 3.94
CA ALA A 238 1.05 17.93 5.03
C ALA A 238 -0.18 18.73 4.52
N ALA A 239 -0.02 19.48 3.42
CA ALA A 239 -1.12 20.20 2.79
C ALA A 239 -2.16 19.22 2.20
N GLY A 240 -1.71 18.13 1.57
CA GLY A 240 -2.58 17.08 1.04
C GLY A 240 -3.41 16.41 2.14
N GLN A 241 -2.80 16.09 3.29
CA GLN A 241 -3.52 15.48 4.40
C GLN A 241 -4.54 16.47 5.01
N ARG A 242 -4.18 17.74 5.19
CA ARG A 242 -5.13 18.76 5.67
C ARG A 242 -6.34 18.86 4.74
N LEU A 243 -6.14 18.96 3.43
CA LEU A 243 -7.22 18.99 2.47
C LEU A 243 -8.13 17.75 2.55
N ALA A 244 -7.55 16.56 2.68
CA ALA A 244 -8.31 15.31 2.81
C ALA A 244 -9.14 15.28 4.13
N ASP A 245 -8.62 15.85 5.21
CA ASP A 245 -9.34 15.97 6.50
C ASP A 245 -10.48 16.98 6.42
N GLU A 246 -10.26 18.15 5.82
CA GLU A 246 -11.28 19.18 5.59
C GLU A 246 -12.47 18.63 4.78
N LEU A 247 -12.19 17.92 3.68
CA LEU A 247 -13.22 17.32 2.83
C LEU A 247 -13.96 16.13 3.50
N ALA A 248 -13.36 15.51 4.52
CA ALA A 248 -14.03 14.45 5.28
C ALA A 248 -15.00 15.00 6.34
N ALA A 249 -14.82 16.25 6.77
CA ALA A 249 -15.64 16.91 7.78
C ALA A 249 -16.93 17.54 7.19
N THR A 250 -17.01 17.66 5.86
CA THR A 250 -18.17 18.13 5.11
C THR A 250 -19.04 16.98 4.61
#